data_ca3e2307ae8baef737c4fb1f82356db1
#
_entry.id   ca3e2307ae8baef737c4fb1f82356db1
#
_cell.length_a   1.000
_cell.length_b   1.000
_cell.length_c   1.000
_cell.angle_alpha   90.00
_cell.angle_beta   90.00
_cell.angle_gamma   90.00
#
_symmetry.space_group_name_H-M   'P 1'
#
loop_
_entity.id
_entity.type
_entity.pdbx_description
1 polymer ?
#
loop_
_entity_poly.entity_id
_entity_poly.type
_entity_poly.pdbx_seq_one_letter_code
_entity_poly.pdbx_strand_id
1 'polypeptide(L)'
;MCIRDSICFNDDMAFGMMEELKSLGYSVPEDVSVIGIDGLFTRERYEPKLTTIAIYPERQGAECVDVLINVLEGNKYKYMNYSPFEILEGETVKNIESV
;
A
#
# COMPACT_ATOMS: atom_id res chain seq x y z
N MET A 1 0.68 6.14 -25.78
CA MET A 1 0.15 6.25 -24.40
C MET A 1 1.33 6.11 -23.42
N CYS A 2 1.49 7.09 -22.56
CA CYS A 2 2.54 7.03 -21.55
C CYS A 2 1.95 6.58 -20.23
N ILE A 3 2.39 5.43 -19.75
CA ILE A 3 2.07 4.96 -18.40
C ILE A 3 3.20 5.46 -17.50
N ARG A 4 2.88 6.35 -16.60
CA ARG A 4 3.87 6.91 -15.67
C ARG A 4 3.58 6.58 -14.22
N ASP A 5 2.40 6.02 -13.93
CA ASP A 5 1.95 5.74 -12.56
C ASP A 5 1.50 4.29 -12.47
N SER A 6 1.80 3.63 -11.36
CA SER A 6 1.39 2.26 -11.12
C SER A 6 1.03 2.05 -9.67
N ILE A 7 -0.12 1.40 -9.45
CA ILE A 7 -0.56 0.98 -8.12
C ILE A 7 -0.48 -0.54 -8.10
N CYS A 8 0.32 -1.10 -7.18
CA CYS A 8 0.48 -2.52 -7.03
C CYS A 8 -0.43 -3.07 -5.94
N PHE A 9 -0.86 -4.31 -6.10
CA PHE A 9 -1.78 -4.98 -5.18
C PHE A 9 -1.22 -5.06 -3.76
N ASN A 10 0.09 -5.23 -3.61
CA ASN A 10 0.77 -5.21 -2.32
C ASN A 10 2.19 -4.70 -2.47
N ASP A 11 2.87 -4.52 -1.34
CA ASP A 11 4.25 -4.01 -1.34
C ASP A 11 5.23 -4.96 -2.02
N ASP A 12 5.06 -6.27 -1.86
CA ASP A 12 5.96 -7.25 -2.48
C ASP A 12 5.91 -7.16 -4.01
N MET A 13 4.72 -7.00 -4.57
CA MET A 13 4.57 -6.79 -6.02
C MET A 13 5.20 -5.47 -6.45
N ALA A 14 5.06 -4.42 -5.62
CA ALA A 14 5.68 -3.13 -5.89
C ALA A 14 7.21 -3.25 -5.91
N PHE A 15 7.80 -3.97 -4.97
CA PHE A 15 9.25 -4.20 -4.94
C PHE A 15 9.72 -4.95 -6.19
N GLY A 16 9.00 -6.00 -6.58
CA GLY A 16 9.31 -6.74 -7.80
C GLY A 16 9.24 -5.86 -9.05
N MET A 17 8.23 -5.01 -9.13
CA MET A 17 8.09 -4.06 -10.22
C MET A 17 9.26 -3.06 -10.26
N MET A 18 9.65 -2.52 -9.10
CA MET A 18 10.76 -1.57 -9.02
C MET A 18 12.08 -2.21 -9.47
N GLU A 19 12.33 -3.45 -9.06
CA GLU A 19 13.54 -4.18 -9.46
C GLU A 19 13.57 -4.42 -10.96
N GLU A 20 12.45 -4.84 -11.55
CA GLU A 20 12.37 -5.09 -12.99
C GLU A 20 12.54 -3.80 -13.79
N LEU A 21 11.88 -2.71 -13.37
CA LEU A 21 12.05 -1.41 -14.02
C LEU A 21 13.51 -0.97 -14.02
N LYS A 22 14.18 -1.14 -12.89
CA LYS A 22 15.60 -0.80 -12.76
C LYS A 22 16.45 -1.63 -13.72
N SER A 23 16.17 -2.93 -13.82
CA SER A 23 16.93 -3.82 -14.72
C SER A 23 16.73 -3.44 -16.19
N LEU A 24 15.59 -2.87 -16.55
CA LEU A 24 15.27 -2.41 -17.90
C LEU A 24 15.75 -0.99 -18.19
N GLY A 25 16.40 -0.33 -17.23
CA GLY A 25 16.93 1.01 -17.40
C GLY A 25 15.94 2.14 -17.09
N TYR A 26 14.80 1.83 -16.49
CA TYR A 26 13.83 2.84 -16.07
C TYR A 26 14.07 3.25 -14.62
N SER A 27 13.83 4.53 -14.34
CA SER A 27 14.00 5.10 -13.01
C SER A 27 12.67 5.29 -12.30
N VAL A 28 12.63 4.97 -11.01
CA VAL A 28 11.51 5.26 -10.12
C VAL A 28 11.96 6.32 -9.12
N PRO A 29 11.29 7.46 -8.99
CA PRO A 29 9.99 7.83 -9.59
C PRO A 29 10.09 8.59 -10.92
N GLU A 30 11.29 8.82 -11.46
CA GLU A 30 11.46 9.73 -12.60
C GLU A 30 10.68 9.31 -13.85
N ASP A 31 10.74 8.03 -14.20
CA ASP A 31 10.04 7.50 -15.37
C ASP A 31 8.67 6.93 -14.97
N VAL A 32 8.60 6.26 -13.84
CA VAL A 32 7.38 5.61 -13.36
C VAL A 32 7.24 5.83 -11.87
N SER A 33 6.09 6.31 -11.44
CA SER A 33 5.73 6.38 -10.03
C SER A 33 5.09 5.05 -9.62
N VAL A 34 5.45 4.54 -8.43
CA VAL A 34 4.97 3.27 -7.92
C VAL A 34 4.44 3.45 -6.51
N ILE A 35 3.27 2.90 -6.26
CA ILE A 35 2.68 2.86 -4.92
C ILE A 35 2.29 1.43 -4.59
N GLY A 36 2.50 1.02 -3.34
CA GLY A 36 2.11 -0.28 -2.84
C GLY A 36 0.96 -0.19 -1.84
N ILE A 37 0.55 -1.35 -1.37
CA ILE A 37 -0.45 -1.49 -0.31
C ILE A 37 0.09 -2.52 0.68
N ASP A 38 -0.01 -2.28 1.92
CA ASP A 38 0.23 -3.05 3.14
C ASP A 38 0.99 -2.25 4.20
N GLY A 39 2.01 -1.49 3.80
CA GLY A 39 2.86 -0.78 4.75
C GLY A 39 3.90 -1.70 5.40
N LEU A 40 4.49 -2.62 4.62
CA LEU A 40 5.48 -3.56 5.14
C LEU A 40 6.74 -2.84 5.62
N PHE A 41 7.25 -3.29 6.74
CA PHE A 41 8.51 -2.77 7.30
C PHE A 41 9.69 -2.94 6.33
N THR A 42 9.64 -3.94 5.46
CA THR A 42 10.69 -4.21 4.47
C THR A 42 10.92 -3.06 3.50
N ARG A 43 9.97 -2.12 3.39
CA ARG A 43 10.14 -0.92 2.57
C ARG A 43 11.39 -0.11 2.95
N GLU A 44 11.81 -0.20 4.21
CA GLU A 44 12.99 0.50 4.72
C GLU A 44 14.30 0.00 4.08
N ARG A 45 14.29 -1.17 3.48
CA ARG A 45 15.46 -1.79 2.85
C ARG A 45 15.59 -1.45 1.37
N TYR A 46 14.61 -0.75 0.80
CA TYR A 46 14.61 -0.44 -0.62
C TYR A 46 14.96 1.03 -0.87
N GLU A 47 15.66 1.27 -1.95
CA GLU A 47 15.90 2.61 -2.48
C GLU A 47 15.46 2.65 -3.96
N PRO A 48 14.57 3.58 -4.31
CA PRO A 48 13.91 4.53 -3.42
C PRO A 48 12.94 3.84 -2.45
N LYS A 49 12.68 4.49 -1.29
CA LYS A 49 11.76 3.97 -0.29
C LYS A 49 10.33 3.98 -0.85
N LEU A 50 9.64 2.85 -0.78
CA LEU A 50 8.30 2.71 -1.34
C LEU A 50 7.27 3.55 -0.59
N THR A 51 6.50 4.32 -1.36
CA THR A 51 5.27 4.94 -0.87
C THR A 51 4.19 3.86 -0.83
N THR A 52 3.51 3.70 0.28
CA THR A 52 2.54 2.63 0.46
C THR A 52 1.36 3.06 1.32
N ILE A 53 0.27 2.34 1.21
CA ILE A 53 -0.91 2.52 2.06
C ILE A 53 -0.84 1.49 3.17
N ALA A 54 -0.64 1.94 4.41
CA ALA A 54 -0.61 1.07 5.58
C ALA A 54 -2.05 0.72 5.98
N ILE A 55 -2.33 -0.57 6.10
CA ILE A 55 -3.67 -1.08 6.40
C ILE A 55 -3.77 -1.75 7.78
N TYR A 56 -2.67 -1.94 8.48
CA TYR A 56 -2.62 -2.50 9.84
C TYR A 56 -3.37 -3.81 10.00
N PRO A 57 -2.91 -4.91 9.36
CA PRO A 57 -3.65 -6.17 9.31
C PRO A 57 -3.93 -6.80 10.68
N GLU A 58 -3.04 -6.64 11.65
CA GLU A 58 -3.28 -7.13 13.02
C GLU A 58 -4.49 -6.46 13.65
N ARG A 59 -4.62 -5.16 13.46
CA ARG A 59 -5.76 -4.39 13.96
C ARG A 59 -7.05 -4.80 13.25
N GLN A 60 -7.00 -4.98 11.94
CA GLN A 60 -8.15 -5.45 11.18
C GLN A 60 -8.60 -6.83 11.65
N GLY A 61 -7.66 -7.73 11.90
CA GLY A 61 -7.96 -9.06 12.43
C GLY A 61 -8.65 -8.99 13.79
N ALA A 62 -8.17 -8.14 14.69
CA ALA A 62 -8.77 -7.96 16.00
C ALA A 62 -10.21 -7.40 15.88
N GLU A 63 -10.41 -6.43 15.02
CA GLU A 63 -11.74 -5.86 14.75
C GLU A 63 -12.71 -6.90 14.18
N CYS A 64 -12.23 -7.77 13.29
CA CYS A 64 -13.04 -8.86 12.75
C CYS A 64 -13.50 -9.83 13.84
N VAL A 65 -12.63 -10.16 14.80
CA VAL A 65 -12.99 -11.01 15.93
C VAL A 65 -14.04 -10.36 16.82
N ASP A 66 -13.92 -9.07 17.09
CA ASP A 66 -14.89 -8.33 17.88
C ASP A 66 -16.29 -8.38 17.23
N VAL A 67 -16.36 -8.16 15.92
CA VAL A 67 -17.62 -8.26 15.17
C VAL A 67 -18.18 -9.68 15.23
N LEU A 68 -17.33 -10.68 15.04
CA LEU A 68 -17.74 -12.08 15.09
C LEU A 68 -18.32 -12.44 16.46
N ILE A 69 -17.67 -12.04 17.53
CA ILE A 69 -18.16 -12.29 18.90
C ILE A 69 -19.53 -11.64 19.11
N ASN A 70 -19.69 -10.40 18.67
CA ASN A 70 -20.99 -9.71 18.76
C ASN A 70 -22.10 -10.46 18.03
N VAL A 71 -21.80 -10.99 16.83
CA VAL A 71 -22.76 -11.79 16.07
C VAL A 71 -23.11 -13.07 16.83
N LEU A 72 -22.12 -13.77 17.37
CA LEU A 72 -22.33 -15.04 18.10
C LEU A 72 -23.10 -14.86 19.39
N GLU A 73 -22.94 -13.73 20.06
CA GLU A 73 -23.65 -13.42 21.32
C GLU A 73 -25.01 -12.79 21.10
N GLY A 74 -25.41 -12.55 19.85
CA GLY A 74 -26.69 -11.95 19.52
C GLY A 74 -26.75 -10.44 19.78
N ASN A 75 -25.61 -9.79 19.92
CA ASN A 75 -25.52 -8.35 20.10
C ASN A 75 -25.70 -7.62 18.77
N LYS A 76 -25.98 -6.33 18.85
CA LYS A 76 -26.03 -5.50 17.64
C LYS A 76 -24.64 -5.37 17.04
N TYR A 77 -24.57 -5.42 15.72
CA TYR A 77 -23.31 -5.21 14.97
C TYR A 77 -23.59 -4.39 13.71
N LYS A 78 -22.54 -3.73 13.23
CA LYS A 78 -22.63 -3.04 11.95
C LYS A 78 -22.36 -4.02 10.83
N TYR A 79 -23.20 -4.01 9.82
CA TYR A 79 -23.00 -4.82 8.62
C TYR A 79 -21.74 -4.45 7.86
N MET A 80 -21.39 -3.17 7.85
CA MET A 80 -20.22 -2.66 7.15
C MET A 80 -19.30 -1.94 8.14
N ASN A 81 -18.04 -2.36 8.17
CA ASN A 81 -17.04 -1.82 9.09
C ASN A 81 -15.84 -1.31 8.29
N TYR A 82 -15.33 -0.14 8.62
CA TYR A 82 -14.20 0.48 7.98
C TYR A 82 -13.02 0.51 8.94
N SER A 83 -11.88 -0.01 8.49
CA SER A 83 -10.63 0.10 9.23
C SER A 83 -9.86 1.33 8.79
N PRO A 84 -9.19 2.02 9.71
CA PRO A 84 -8.37 3.17 9.34
C PRO A 84 -7.16 2.74 8.52
N PHE A 85 -6.73 3.61 7.64
CA PHE A 85 -5.52 3.46 6.86
C PHE A 85 -4.75 4.77 6.88
N GLU A 86 -3.48 4.72 6.51
CA GLU A 86 -2.72 5.94 6.30
C GLU A 86 -1.74 5.75 5.15
N ILE A 87 -1.38 6.86 4.52
CA ILE A 87 -0.38 6.86 3.46
C ILE A 87 0.99 7.08 4.10
N LEU A 88 1.88 6.11 3.93
CA LEU A 88 3.27 6.22 4.35
C LEU A 88 4.07 6.74 3.17
N GLU A 89 4.39 8.02 3.19
CA GLU A 89 5.17 8.63 2.12
C GLU A 89 6.57 8.04 2.05
N GLY A 90 7.00 7.77 0.84
CA GLY A 90 8.36 7.37 0.53
C GLY A 90 8.91 8.27 -0.57
N GLU A 91 9.64 7.64 -1.48
CA GLU A 91 10.35 8.34 -2.54
C GLU A 91 10.00 7.83 -3.94
N THR A 92 8.94 7.02 -4.05
CA THR A 92 8.58 6.36 -5.31
C THR A 92 7.49 7.06 -6.10
N VAL A 93 6.97 8.17 -5.60
CA VAL A 93 5.96 8.95 -6.31
C VAL A 93 6.54 10.31 -6.66
N LYS A 94 6.48 10.64 -7.94
CA LYS A 94 6.99 11.91 -8.44
C LYS A 94 5.92 12.98 -8.25
N ASN A 95 6.34 14.09 -7.67
CA ASN A 95 5.48 15.26 -7.59
C ASN A 95 5.45 15.93 -8.97
N ILE A 96 4.28 15.93 -9.57
CA ILE A 96 4.07 16.58 -10.87
C ILE A 96 3.32 17.88 -10.61
N GLU A 97 4.05 18.97 -10.66
CA GLU A 97 3.39 20.26 -10.66
C GLU A 97 2.73 20.44 -12.01
N SER A 98 1.42 20.58 -11.99
CA SER A 98 0.72 20.85 -13.23
C SER A 98 1.10 22.25 -13.73
N VAL A 99 1.46 22.28 -14.96
CA VAL A 99 1.83 23.51 -15.66
C VAL A 99 0.64 24.03 -16.42
#